data_eb84f11adbffb3089ab22d6ba619ca71
#
_entry.id   eb84f11adbffb3089ab22d6ba619ca71
#
_cell.length_a   1.000
_cell.length_b   1.000
_cell.length_c   1.000
_cell.angle_alpha   90.00
_cell.angle_beta   90.00
_cell.angle_gamma   90.00
#
_symmetry.space_group_name_H-M   'P 1'
#
loop_
_entity.id
_entity.type
_entity.pdbx_description
1 polymer ?
#
loop_
_entity_poly.entity_id
_entity_poly.type
_entity_poly.pdbx_seq_one_letter_code
_entity_poly.pdbx_strand_id
1 'polypeptide(L)'
;MEYKKLTAEQVAMLNEPLPAKALKQHPTKAFLTTINSIYVTERLNKVFGVGAWRVKPELQEADGKMVVVKTTLTIPEYGIEYECYGGNDNADRGDAYKGAVTDAITKIGSWLGIGAEVWKNEAGKQTAPRQQPAQAQAQPQPQPSKKQLTLEQVKANEEQFIYWLYNAYQVNPGMSAMEKIAEYYDTDYATKAYLCDKFEQYLKK
;
A
#
# COMPACT_ATOMS: atom_id res chain seq x y z
N MET A 1 7.25 -37.91 -0.79
CA MET A 1 7.42 -37.18 0.49
C MET A 1 6.09 -36.57 0.86
N GLU A 2 5.65 -36.80 2.08
CA GLU A 2 4.41 -36.18 2.56
C GLU A 2 4.76 -34.84 3.22
N TYR A 3 4.16 -33.75 2.73
CA TYR A 3 4.38 -32.43 3.29
C TYR A 3 3.49 -32.21 4.52
N LYS A 4 3.96 -31.44 5.48
CA LYS A 4 3.14 -31.00 6.60
C LYS A 4 2.01 -30.09 6.11
N LYS A 5 0.84 -30.20 6.72
CA LYS A 5 -0.26 -29.26 6.52
C LYS A 5 -0.15 -28.12 7.54
N LEU A 6 -0.52 -26.91 7.13
CA LEU A 6 -0.65 -25.80 8.07
C LEU A 6 -1.71 -26.10 9.11
N THR A 7 -1.40 -25.84 10.38
CA THR A 7 -2.38 -25.91 11.45
C THR A 7 -3.35 -24.74 11.39
N ALA A 8 -4.53 -24.88 11.99
CA ALA A 8 -5.50 -23.78 12.06
C ALA A 8 -4.92 -22.54 12.76
N GLU A 9 -4.04 -22.74 13.76
CA GLU A 9 -3.33 -21.66 14.46
C GLU A 9 -2.34 -20.93 13.53
N GLN A 10 -1.56 -21.67 12.73
CA GLN A 10 -0.66 -21.07 11.74
C GLN A 10 -1.42 -20.26 10.68
N VAL A 11 -2.54 -20.79 10.20
CA VAL A 11 -3.41 -20.08 9.26
C VAL A 11 -3.98 -18.80 9.90
N ALA A 12 -4.43 -18.87 11.15
CA ALA A 12 -4.91 -17.71 11.89
C ALA A 12 -3.80 -16.65 12.05
N MET A 13 -2.58 -17.06 12.42
CA MET A 13 -1.43 -16.16 12.53
C MET A 13 -1.04 -15.50 11.20
N LEU A 14 -1.11 -16.23 10.07
CA LEU A 14 -0.83 -15.68 8.74
C LEU A 14 -1.83 -14.58 8.38
N ASN A 15 -3.10 -14.77 8.72
CA ASN A 15 -4.19 -13.83 8.42
C ASN A 15 -4.41 -12.75 9.49
N GLU A 16 -3.64 -12.74 10.58
CA GLU A 16 -3.71 -11.70 11.59
C GLU A 16 -3.34 -10.33 10.96
N PRO A 17 -4.14 -9.28 11.15
CA PRO A 17 -3.84 -7.97 10.58
C PRO A 17 -2.45 -7.47 10.94
N LEU A 18 -1.83 -6.73 10.03
CA LEU A 18 -0.57 -6.08 10.30
C LEU A 18 -0.77 -4.86 11.21
N PRO A 19 0.18 -4.55 12.12
CA PRO A 19 0.09 -3.37 12.95
C PRO A 19 0.13 -2.09 12.09
N ALA A 20 -0.56 -1.04 12.51
CA ALA A 20 -0.63 0.22 11.76
C ALA A 20 0.75 0.79 11.36
N LYS A 21 1.76 0.61 12.21
CA LYS A 21 3.16 1.02 11.90
C LYS A 21 3.80 0.25 10.75
N ALA A 22 3.26 -0.90 10.37
CA ALA A 22 3.71 -1.67 9.19
C ALA A 22 3.25 -1.05 7.87
N LEU A 23 2.23 -0.20 7.93
CA LEU A 23 1.58 0.39 6.77
C LEU A 23 2.06 1.81 6.56
N LYS A 24 2.41 2.14 5.33
CA LYS A 24 2.83 3.48 4.93
C LYS A 24 2.09 3.89 3.66
N GLN A 25 1.78 5.16 3.55
CA GLN A 25 1.28 5.70 2.30
C GLN A 25 2.40 5.67 1.26
N HIS A 26 2.08 5.25 0.03
CA HIS A 26 3.06 5.24 -1.06
C HIS A 26 3.55 6.67 -1.34
N PRO A 27 4.87 6.94 -1.45
CA PRO A 27 5.40 8.30 -1.52
C PRO A 27 4.89 9.11 -2.71
N THR A 28 4.64 8.48 -3.85
CA THR A 28 4.20 9.15 -5.09
C THR A 28 2.77 8.82 -5.50
N LYS A 29 2.19 7.73 -4.97
CA LYS A 29 0.82 7.29 -5.27
C LYS A 29 0.01 7.31 -3.98
N ALA A 30 -0.50 8.49 -3.61
CA ALA A 30 -1.16 8.73 -2.33
C ALA A 30 -2.40 7.83 -2.06
N PHE A 31 -2.97 7.23 -3.11
CA PHE A 31 -4.08 6.28 -3.00
C PHE A 31 -3.63 4.85 -2.66
N LEU A 32 -2.32 4.57 -2.71
CA LEU A 32 -1.78 3.25 -2.39
C LEU A 32 -1.18 3.22 -0.99
N THR A 33 -1.51 2.18 -0.25
CA THR A 33 -0.85 1.81 1.00
C THR A 33 0.21 0.75 0.69
N THR A 34 1.41 0.94 1.20
CA THR A 34 2.52 -0.01 1.10
C THR A 34 2.75 -0.71 2.43
N ILE A 35 3.22 -1.93 2.37
CA ILE A 35 3.62 -2.72 3.53
C ILE A 35 5.14 -2.62 3.69
N ASN A 36 5.60 -2.31 4.89
CA ASN A 36 7.01 -2.45 5.21
C ASN A 36 7.36 -3.94 5.30
N SER A 37 8.18 -4.42 4.38
CA SER A 37 8.52 -5.84 4.18
C SER A 37 9.08 -6.54 5.42
N ILE A 38 9.68 -5.81 6.37
CA ILE A 38 10.19 -6.39 7.63
C ILE A 38 9.07 -7.07 8.43
N TYR A 39 7.84 -6.53 8.40
CA TYR A 39 6.70 -7.14 9.10
C TYR A 39 6.22 -8.43 8.43
N VAL A 40 6.43 -8.57 7.12
CA VAL A 40 6.21 -9.83 6.41
C VAL A 40 7.24 -10.87 6.85
N THR A 41 8.50 -10.47 6.92
CA THR A 41 9.61 -11.31 7.43
C THR A 41 9.36 -11.74 8.89
N GLU A 42 8.97 -10.81 9.77
CA GLU A 42 8.63 -11.14 11.17
C GLU A 42 7.49 -12.15 11.25
N ARG A 43 6.46 -11.99 10.41
CA ARG A 43 5.32 -12.90 10.37
C ARG A 43 5.73 -14.30 9.87
N LEU A 44 6.53 -14.39 8.82
CA LEU A 44 7.07 -15.65 8.32
C LEU A 44 7.91 -16.35 9.41
N ASN A 45 8.78 -15.63 10.11
CA ASN A 45 9.56 -16.15 11.21
C ASN A 45 8.69 -16.61 12.40
N LYS A 46 7.61 -15.87 12.72
CA LYS A 46 6.66 -16.23 13.79
C LYS A 46 5.92 -17.53 13.49
N VAL A 47 5.51 -17.72 12.24
CA VAL A 47 4.66 -18.85 11.82
C VAL A 47 5.46 -20.12 11.53
N PHE A 48 6.57 -19.97 10.82
CA PHE A 48 7.35 -21.10 10.30
C PHE A 48 8.65 -21.34 11.07
N GLY A 49 9.15 -20.34 11.77
CA GLY A 49 10.45 -20.37 12.44
C GLY A 49 11.56 -19.71 11.63
N VAL A 50 12.55 -19.19 12.33
CA VAL A 50 13.75 -18.60 11.71
C VAL A 50 14.54 -19.69 11.00
N GLY A 51 14.85 -19.46 9.71
CA GLY A 51 15.61 -20.42 8.87
C GLY A 51 14.78 -21.56 8.26
N ALA A 52 13.46 -21.64 8.57
CA ALA A 52 12.57 -22.65 8.00
C ALA A 52 12.10 -22.30 6.59
N TRP A 53 12.30 -21.08 6.13
CA TRP A 53 11.95 -20.60 4.80
C TRP A 53 13.15 -19.98 4.10
N ARG A 54 13.10 -19.91 2.79
CA ARG A 54 14.19 -19.41 1.95
C ARG A 54 13.66 -18.47 0.90
N VAL A 55 14.50 -17.52 0.50
CA VAL A 55 14.24 -16.59 -0.61
C VAL A 55 15.40 -16.69 -1.59
N LYS A 56 15.08 -16.85 -2.86
CA LYS A 56 16.05 -16.87 -3.97
C LYS A 56 15.64 -15.79 -4.98
N PRO A 57 16.30 -14.64 -4.98
CA PRO A 57 16.10 -13.62 -6.01
C PRO A 57 16.93 -13.96 -7.25
N GLU A 58 16.36 -13.73 -8.44
CA GLU A 58 17.02 -13.84 -9.72
C GLU A 58 16.78 -12.56 -10.52
N LEU A 59 17.86 -11.89 -10.93
CA LEU A 59 17.75 -10.70 -11.77
C LEU A 59 17.15 -11.08 -13.11
N GLN A 60 16.13 -10.33 -13.53
CA GLN A 60 15.52 -10.48 -14.86
C GLN A 60 15.93 -9.33 -15.77
N GLU A 61 15.86 -8.10 -15.27
CA GLU A 61 16.11 -6.92 -16.06
C GLU A 61 16.73 -5.82 -15.17
N ALA A 62 17.67 -5.06 -15.75
CA ALA A 62 18.21 -3.85 -15.15
C ALA A 62 18.46 -2.83 -16.26
N ASP A 63 17.49 -1.94 -16.49
CA ASP A 63 17.58 -0.85 -17.46
C ASP A 63 17.51 0.51 -16.75
N GLY A 64 18.55 1.33 -16.94
CA GLY A 64 18.68 2.61 -16.29
C GLY A 64 18.59 2.48 -14.77
N LYS A 65 17.51 3.04 -14.19
CA LYS A 65 17.20 3.00 -12.74
C LYS A 65 16.26 1.87 -12.36
N MET A 66 15.57 1.26 -13.35
CA MET A 66 14.63 0.19 -13.11
C MET A 66 15.35 -1.14 -12.94
N VAL A 67 14.98 -1.88 -11.93
CA VAL A 67 15.42 -3.26 -11.67
C VAL A 67 14.20 -4.13 -11.50
N VAL A 68 14.18 -5.27 -12.19
CA VAL A 68 13.16 -6.31 -12.06
C VAL A 68 13.83 -7.60 -11.61
N VAL A 69 13.33 -8.20 -10.55
CA VAL A 69 13.77 -9.50 -10.05
C VAL A 69 12.61 -10.49 -10.02
N LYS A 70 12.87 -11.73 -10.37
CA LYS A 70 12.03 -12.87 -10.02
C LYS A 70 12.47 -13.38 -8.66
N THR A 71 11.56 -13.48 -7.72
CA THR A 71 11.86 -13.96 -6.37
C THR A 71 11.07 -15.22 -6.11
N THR A 72 11.78 -16.31 -5.75
CA THR A 72 11.19 -17.56 -5.29
C THR A 72 11.25 -17.62 -3.77
N LEU A 73 10.12 -17.82 -3.11
CA LEU A 73 10.03 -18.10 -1.68
C LEU A 73 9.63 -19.56 -1.49
N THR A 74 10.42 -20.31 -0.73
CA THR A 74 10.16 -21.72 -0.42
C THR A 74 10.06 -21.96 1.08
N ILE A 75 9.08 -22.81 1.47
CA ILE A 75 8.93 -23.33 2.83
C ILE A 75 8.90 -24.86 2.70
N PRO A 76 10.09 -25.50 2.70
CA PRO A 76 10.25 -26.90 2.26
C PRO A 76 9.42 -27.90 3.07
N GLU A 77 9.29 -27.69 4.38
CA GLU A 77 8.56 -28.57 5.28
C GLU A 77 7.06 -28.69 4.89
N TYR A 78 6.50 -27.63 4.32
CA TYR A 78 5.08 -27.56 3.89
C TYR A 78 4.89 -27.74 2.40
N GLY A 79 5.97 -27.92 1.63
CA GLY A 79 5.91 -27.98 0.18
C GLY A 79 5.41 -26.69 -0.49
N ILE A 80 5.54 -25.58 0.21
CA ILE A 80 5.12 -24.28 -0.30
C ILE A 80 6.25 -23.68 -1.13
N GLU A 81 5.93 -23.32 -2.38
CA GLU A 81 6.83 -22.58 -3.26
C GLU A 81 6.00 -21.56 -4.05
N TYR A 82 6.40 -20.30 -3.96
CA TYR A 82 5.79 -19.20 -4.70
C TYR A 82 6.85 -18.39 -5.43
N GLU A 83 6.53 -18.00 -6.65
CA GLU A 83 7.36 -17.11 -7.46
C GLU A 83 6.61 -15.82 -7.76
N CYS A 84 7.30 -14.68 -7.65
CA CYS A 84 6.75 -13.38 -8.00
C CYS A 84 7.82 -12.48 -8.60
N TYR A 85 7.42 -11.61 -9.51
CA TYR A 85 8.25 -10.51 -9.97
C TYR A 85 8.06 -9.30 -9.05
N GLY A 86 9.17 -8.66 -8.70
CA GLY A 86 9.19 -7.37 -8.04
C GLY A 86 9.99 -6.38 -8.87
N GLY A 87 9.59 -5.13 -8.82
CA GLY A 87 10.25 -4.04 -9.52
C GLY A 87 10.52 -2.84 -8.62
N ASN A 88 11.64 -2.17 -8.85
CA ASN A 88 11.95 -0.93 -8.16
C ASN A 88 12.74 0.00 -9.07
N ASP A 89 12.38 1.30 -9.03
CA ASP A 89 13.10 2.38 -9.70
C ASP A 89 13.78 3.24 -8.65
N ASN A 90 15.12 3.21 -8.63
CA ASN A 90 15.93 3.99 -7.70
C ASN A 90 17.22 4.49 -8.37
N ALA A 91 17.68 5.69 -8.00
CA ALA A 91 18.93 6.23 -8.48
C ALA A 91 20.14 5.41 -7.99
N ASP A 92 20.09 4.88 -6.77
CA ASP A 92 21.04 3.90 -6.28
C ASP A 92 20.63 2.50 -6.74
N ARG A 93 21.47 1.88 -7.56
CA ARG A 93 21.20 0.56 -8.12
C ARG A 93 21.13 -0.53 -7.05
N GLY A 94 21.91 -0.44 -5.99
CA GLY A 94 21.86 -1.39 -4.87
C GLY A 94 20.53 -1.32 -4.13
N ASP A 95 19.99 -0.11 -3.94
CA ASP A 95 18.66 0.09 -3.36
C ASP A 95 17.55 -0.34 -4.31
N ALA A 96 17.72 -0.16 -5.63
CA ALA A 96 16.79 -0.69 -6.62
C ALA A 96 16.68 -2.22 -6.53
N TYR A 97 17.80 -2.94 -6.43
CA TYR A 97 17.80 -4.40 -6.24
C TYR A 97 17.09 -4.82 -4.95
N LYS A 98 17.46 -4.22 -3.82
CA LYS A 98 16.85 -4.52 -2.53
C LYS A 98 15.35 -4.23 -2.54
N GLY A 99 14.96 -3.10 -3.13
CA GLY A 99 13.57 -2.70 -3.28
C GLY A 99 12.76 -3.68 -4.12
N ALA A 100 13.30 -4.14 -5.27
CA ALA A 100 12.64 -5.11 -6.13
C ALA A 100 12.43 -6.46 -5.42
N VAL A 101 13.42 -6.95 -4.66
CA VAL A 101 13.29 -8.19 -3.87
C VAL A 101 12.22 -8.04 -2.79
N THR A 102 12.21 -6.91 -2.05
CA THR A 102 11.24 -6.68 -0.98
C THR A 102 9.82 -6.48 -1.51
N ASP A 103 9.65 -5.89 -2.69
CA ASP A 103 8.38 -5.80 -3.39
C ASP A 103 7.81 -7.20 -3.68
N ALA A 104 8.61 -8.08 -4.29
CA ALA A 104 8.20 -9.46 -4.56
C ALA A 104 7.84 -10.23 -3.28
N ILE A 105 8.66 -10.14 -2.22
CA ILE A 105 8.39 -10.82 -0.93
C ILE A 105 7.08 -10.34 -0.32
N THR A 106 6.80 -9.04 -0.38
CA THR A 106 5.56 -8.46 0.14
C THR A 106 4.35 -9.00 -0.60
N LYS A 107 4.46 -9.14 -1.93
CA LYS A 107 3.41 -9.72 -2.76
C LYS A 107 3.18 -11.20 -2.45
N ILE A 108 4.24 -11.99 -2.35
CA ILE A 108 4.16 -13.41 -1.96
C ILE A 108 3.56 -13.54 -0.55
N GLY A 109 3.94 -12.67 0.38
CA GLY A 109 3.35 -12.62 1.72
C GLY A 109 1.83 -12.49 1.69
N SER A 110 1.29 -11.67 0.77
CA SER A 110 -0.15 -11.50 0.60
C SER A 110 -0.86 -12.77 0.13
N TRP A 111 -0.20 -13.63 -0.65
CA TRP A 111 -0.75 -14.92 -1.08
C TRP A 111 -0.80 -15.94 0.07
N LEU A 112 0.07 -15.78 1.05
CA LEU A 112 0.05 -16.54 2.31
C LEU A 112 -0.96 -15.97 3.33
N GLY A 113 -1.59 -14.81 3.04
CA GLY A 113 -2.53 -14.14 3.93
C GLY A 113 -1.97 -12.93 4.67
N ILE A 114 -0.63 -12.71 4.63
CA ILE A 114 0.02 -11.63 5.38
C ILE A 114 -0.29 -10.27 4.73
N GLY A 115 -0.95 -9.37 5.48
CA GLY A 115 -1.31 -8.05 4.98
C GLY A 115 -2.37 -8.07 3.87
N ALA A 116 -3.16 -9.14 3.76
CA ALA A 116 -4.19 -9.28 2.74
C ALA A 116 -5.24 -8.15 2.78
N GLU A 117 -5.48 -7.57 3.95
CA GLU A 117 -6.35 -6.41 4.16
C GLU A 117 -5.91 -5.18 3.37
N VAL A 118 -4.60 -5.00 3.17
CA VAL A 118 -4.05 -3.89 2.38
C VAL A 118 -4.42 -4.05 0.90
N TRP A 119 -4.26 -5.26 0.39
CA TRP A 119 -4.56 -5.57 -1.01
C TRP A 119 -6.06 -5.56 -1.33
N LYS A 120 -6.90 -5.79 -0.32
CA LYS A 120 -8.36 -5.68 -0.41
C LYS A 120 -8.88 -4.25 -0.20
N ASN A 121 -7.99 -3.26 0.00
CA ASN A 121 -8.34 -1.90 0.41
C ASN A 121 -9.16 -1.84 1.72
N GLU A 122 -8.94 -2.79 2.61
CA GLU A 122 -9.59 -2.87 3.93
C GLU A 122 -8.69 -2.31 5.05
N ALA A 123 -7.44 -1.94 4.72
CA ALA A 123 -6.48 -1.34 5.63
C ALA A 123 -6.98 0.04 6.08
N GLY A 124 -7.46 0.15 7.26
CA GLY A 124 -8.09 1.34 7.85
C GLY A 124 -9.48 1.06 8.40
N LYS A 125 -10.07 -0.09 8.05
CA LYS A 125 -11.36 -0.52 8.62
C LYS A 125 -11.20 -1.39 9.88
N GLN A 126 -9.97 -1.74 10.26
CA GLN A 126 -9.66 -2.66 11.36
C GLN A 126 -8.83 -2.00 12.46
N THR A 127 -9.40 -1.03 13.18
CA THR A 127 -8.88 -0.62 14.49
C THR A 127 -9.97 -0.67 15.55
N ALA A 128 -10.59 -1.85 15.71
CA ALA A 128 -11.34 -2.15 16.94
C ALA A 128 -11.15 -3.63 17.30
N PRO A 129 -10.83 -3.97 18.57
CA PRO A 129 -10.81 -5.37 19.01
C PRO A 129 -12.23 -5.94 18.87
N ARG A 130 -12.34 -7.10 18.21
CA ARG A 130 -13.59 -7.83 18.08
C ARG A 130 -14.08 -8.25 19.47
N GLN A 131 -14.97 -7.47 20.06
CA GLN A 131 -15.84 -7.96 21.11
C GLN A 131 -17.02 -8.66 20.46
N GLN A 132 -17.39 -9.83 21.00
CA GLN A 132 -18.55 -10.61 20.59
C GLN A 132 -19.85 -9.81 20.61
N PRO A 133 -20.85 -10.13 19.77
CA PRO A 133 -21.98 -9.25 19.52
C PRO A 133 -22.93 -9.18 20.70
N ALA A 134 -22.95 -8.03 21.37
CA ALA A 134 -24.13 -7.57 22.09
C ALA A 134 -24.86 -6.62 21.15
N GLN A 135 -26.15 -6.86 20.96
CA GLN A 135 -27.04 -6.01 20.17
C GLN A 135 -26.96 -4.55 20.63
N ALA A 136 -26.58 -3.65 19.75
CA ALA A 136 -26.63 -2.22 20.04
C ALA A 136 -27.01 -1.42 18.80
N GLN A 137 -27.89 -0.48 19.05
CA GLN A 137 -28.54 0.45 18.17
C GLN A 137 -27.56 1.28 17.31
N ALA A 138 -27.97 1.57 16.09
CA ALA A 138 -27.23 2.37 15.13
C ALA A 138 -26.96 3.80 15.63
N GLN A 139 -25.68 4.15 15.80
CA GLN A 139 -25.22 5.54 15.86
C GLN A 139 -24.42 5.89 14.60
N PRO A 140 -24.47 7.14 14.12
CA PRO A 140 -23.82 7.56 12.88
C PRO A 140 -22.28 7.43 13.00
N GLN A 141 -21.65 6.79 12.02
CA GLN A 141 -20.19 6.65 11.95
C GLN A 141 -19.52 8.01 11.69
N PRO A 142 -18.41 8.35 12.37
CA PRO A 142 -17.60 9.51 11.99
C PRO A 142 -16.92 9.26 10.63
N GLN A 143 -17.11 10.17 9.71
CA GLN A 143 -16.39 10.18 8.43
C GLN A 143 -14.88 10.32 8.67
N PRO A 144 -13.99 9.71 7.83
CA PRO A 144 -12.56 9.90 7.97
C PRO A 144 -12.21 11.38 7.86
N SER A 145 -11.46 11.90 8.82
CA SER A 145 -11.04 13.30 8.83
C SER A 145 -10.21 13.59 7.58
N LYS A 146 -10.74 14.47 6.73
CA LYS A 146 -10.03 14.94 5.54
C LYS A 146 -8.75 15.66 5.95
N LYS A 147 -7.70 15.55 5.14
CA LYS A 147 -6.44 16.27 5.41
C LYS A 147 -6.67 17.78 5.30
N GLN A 148 -6.23 18.52 6.31
CA GLN A 148 -6.22 19.98 6.24
C GLN A 148 -5.26 20.44 5.15
N LEU A 149 -5.73 21.33 4.27
CA LEU A 149 -4.94 21.90 3.20
C LEU A 149 -5.07 23.42 3.21
N THR A 150 -3.93 24.11 3.36
CA THR A 150 -3.88 25.56 3.40
C THR A 150 -3.40 26.14 2.08
N LEU A 151 -3.78 27.41 1.78
CA LEU A 151 -3.36 28.12 0.58
C LEU A 151 -1.83 28.22 0.48
N GLU A 152 -1.12 28.37 1.60
CA GLU A 152 0.35 28.42 1.64
C GLU A 152 0.97 27.09 1.18
N GLN A 153 0.41 25.96 1.66
CA GLN A 153 0.85 24.62 1.26
C GLN A 153 0.63 24.39 -0.24
N VAL A 154 -0.51 24.85 -0.76
CA VAL A 154 -0.80 24.75 -2.21
C VAL A 154 0.18 25.58 -3.02
N LYS A 155 0.44 26.83 -2.62
CA LYS A 155 1.39 27.71 -3.32
C LYS A 155 2.83 27.19 -3.28
N ALA A 156 3.24 26.60 -2.15
CA ALA A 156 4.57 26.01 -2.00
C ALA A 156 4.80 24.77 -2.87
N ASN A 157 3.73 24.08 -3.28
CA ASN A 157 3.79 22.82 -4.03
C ASN A 157 2.77 22.82 -5.21
N GLU A 158 2.59 23.97 -5.86
CA GLU A 158 1.54 24.20 -6.86
C GLU A 158 1.54 23.15 -7.97
N GLU A 159 2.69 22.85 -8.56
CA GLU A 159 2.80 21.87 -9.65
C GLU A 159 2.38 20.47 -9.24
N GLN A 160 2.72 20.06 -8.01
CA GLN A 160 2.34 18.74 -7.50
C GLN A 160 0.84 18.61 -7.29
N PHE A 161 0.19 19.68 -6.78
CA PHE A 161 -1.26 19.69 -6.60
C PHE A 161 -2.01 19.75 -7.92
N ILE A 162 -1.53 20.49 -8.91
CA ILE A 162 -2.09 20.52 -10.26
C ILE A 162 -1.98 19.14 -10.92
N TYR A 163 -0.80 18.50 -10.82
CA TYR A 163 -0.59 17.16 -11.36
C TYR A 163 -1.47 16.10 -10.67
N TRP A 164 -1.60 16.18 -9.33
CA TRP A 164 -2.53 15.34 -8.59
C TRP A 164 -3.98 15.50 -9.07
N LEU A 165 -4.42 16.75 -9.23
CA LEU A 165 -5.79 17.06 -9.64
C LEU A 165 -6.05 16.60 -11.09
N TYR A 166 -5.06 16.72 -11.97
CA TYR A 166 -5.11 16.19 -13.34
C TYR A 166 -5.31 14.67 -13.34
N ASN A 167 -4.53 13.93 -12.57
CA ASN A 167 -4.68 12.48 -12.46
C ASN A 167 -6.04 12.09 -11.85
N ALA A 168 -6.50 12.79 -10.83
CA ALA A 168 -7.82 12.56 -10.24
C ALA A 168 -8.94 12.81 -11.25
N TYR A 169 -8.77 13.80 -12.13
CA TYR A 169 -9.72 14.10 -13.22
C TYR A 169 -9.77 12.98 -14.26
N GLN A 170 -8.62 12.40 -14.63
CA GLN A 170 -8.57 11.29 -15.59
C GLN A 170 -9.27 10.03 -15.06
N VAL A 171 -9.20 9.77 -13.76
CA VAL A 171 -9.84 8.59 -13.14
C VAL A 171 -11.36 8.74 -13.07
N ASN A 172 -11.88 9.94 -12.87
CA ASN A 172 -13.32 10.21 -12.78
C ASN A 172 -13.70 11.54 -13.44
N PRO A 173 -13.84 11.60 -14.77
CA PRO A 173 -14.08 12.84 -15.49
C PRO A 173 -15.48 13.47 -15.25
N GLY A 174 -16.40 12.72 -14.63
CA GLY A 174 -17.74 13.23 -14.31
C GLY A 174 -17.80 14.14 -13.07
N MET A 175 -16.70 14.26 -12.33
CA MET A 175 -16.62 15.05 -11.10
C MET A 175 -15.88 16.36 -11.35
N SER A 176 -16.39 17.48 -10.86
CA SER A 176 -15.70 18.77 -10.96
C SER A 176 -14.41 18.82 -10.15
N ALA A 177 -13.48 19.72 -10.49
CA ALA A 177 -12.24 19.91 -9.73
C ALA A 177 -12.51 20.29 -8.27
N MET A 178 -13.52 21.12 -8.00
CA MET A 178 -13.97 21.50 -6.65
C MET A 178 -14.40 20.30 -5.81
N GLU A 179 -15.20 19.41 -6.40
CA GLU A 179 -15.69 18.21 -5.73
C GLU A 179 -14.55 17.24 -5.41
N LYS A 180 -13.61 17.08 -6.34
CA LYS A 180 -12.42 16.25 -6.13
C LYS A 180 -11.55 16.78 -4.99
N ILE A 181 -11.31 18.08 -4.94
CA ILE A 181 -10.56 18.69 -3.83
C ILE A 181 -11.31 18.47 -2.51
N ALA A 182 -12.64 18.68 -2.50
CA ALA A 182 -13.47 18.51 -1.32
C ALA A 182 -13.58 17.04 -0.85
N GLU A 183 -13.39 16.07 -1.74
CA GLU A 183 -13.36 14.64 -1.38
C GLU A 183 -12.12 14.28 -0.54
N TYR A 184 -10.96 14.82 -0.90
CA TYR A 184 -9.66 14.43 -0.30
C TYR A 184 -9.15 15.38 0.78
N TYR A 185 -9.55 16.66 0.69
CA TYR A 185 -9.03 17.70 1.58
C TYR A 185 -10.15 18.48 2.27
N ASP A 186 -9.91 18.80 3.55
CA ASP A 186 -10.65 19.80 4.29
C ASP A 186 -9.90 21.14 4.13
N THR A 187 -10.48 22.06 3.39
CA THR A 187 -9.84 23.33 3.04
C THR A 187 -10.91 24.40 2.77
N ASP A 188 -10.50 25.66 2.93
CA ASP A 188 -11.38 26.80 2.70
C ASP A 188 -11.71 27.00 1.21
N TYR A 189 -12.72 27.84 0.97
CA TYR A 189 -13.16 28.15 -0.40
C TYR A 189 -12.06 28.84 -1.22
N ALA A 190 -11.28 29.74 -0.59
CA ALA A 190 -10.23 30.48 -1.30
C ALA A 190 -9.12 29.56 -1.82
N THR A 191 -8.70 28.59 -1.02
CA THR A 191 -7.73 27.56 -1.40
C THR A 191 -8.26 26.66 -2.52
N LYS A 192 -9.54 26.26 -2.45
CA LYS A 192 -10.19 25.49 -3.54
C LYS A 192 -10.25 26.28 -4.83
N ALA A 193 -10.71 27.50 -4.76
CA ALA A 193 -10.84 28.39 -5.92
C ALA A 193 -9.50 28.66 -6.59
N TYR A 194 -8.46 28.92 -5.81
CA TYR A 194 -7.10 29.11 -6.31
C TYR A 194 -6.60 27.87 -7.08
N LEU A 195 -6.76 26.68 -6.50
CA LEU A 195 -6.29 25.44 -7.12
C LEU A 195 -7.09 25.10 -8.39
N CYS A 196 -8.40 25.37 -8.39
CA CYS A 196 -9.23 25.20 -9.60
C CYS A 196 -8.81 26.15 -10.72
N ASP A 197 -8.57 27.43 -10.43
CA ASP A 197 -8.11 28.42 -11.43
C ASP A 197 -6.78 27.99 -12.06
N LYS A 198 -5.82 27.57 -11.23
CA LYS A 198 -4.54 27.06 -11.70
C LYS A 198 -4.66 25.79 -12.54
N PHE A 199 -5.56 24.90 -12.15
CA PHE A 199 -5.85 23.68 -12.91
C PHE A 199 -6.46 23.99 -14.28
N GLU A 200 -7.42 24.93 -14.35
CA GLU A 200 -7.98 25.38 -15.63
C GLU A 200 -6.94 26.02 -16.55
N GLN A 201 -6.01 26.80 -15.99
CA GLN A 201 -4.89 27.35 -16.74
C GLN A 201 -3.95 26.27 -17.27
N TYR A 202 -3.75 25.20 -16.51
CA TYR A 202 -2.95 24.04 -16.93
C TYR A 202 -3.60 23.27 -18.08
N LEU A 203 -4.92 23.09 -18.06
CA LEU A 203 -5.66 22.39 -19.11
C LEU A 203 -5.72 23.16 -20.45
N LYS A 204 -5.44 24.47 -20.45
CA LYS A 204 -5.42 25.33 -21.66
C LYS A 204 -4.05 25.39 -22.35
N LYS A 205 -3.02 24.78 -21.75
CA LYS A 205 -1.67 24.67 -22.31
C LYS A 205 -1.50 23.40 -23.13
#